data_4c4e702c6642a90a3946b66c3fe7df0a
#
_entry.id   4c4e702c6642a90a3946b66c3fe7df0a
#
_cell.length_a   1.000
_cell.length_b   1.000
_cell.length_c   1.000
_cell.angle_alpha   90.00
_cell.angle_beta   90.00
_cell.angle_gamma   90.00
#
_symmetry.space_group_name_H-M   'P 1'
#
loop_
_entity.id
_entity.type
_entity.pdbx_description
1 polymer ?
#
loop_
_entity_poly.entity_id
_entity_poly.type
_entity_poly.pdbx_seq_one_letter_code
_entity_poly.pdbx_strand_id
1 'polypeptide(L)'
;MDVSKCMRTKLVLAKPDCDYKSLLCKISDTVPRLAYIVDENYKLLGIVSAVDLLKEIVPSYMNADLARSLADDAGFLHKQVEKVKNKCARDIMVTTFSFLLPHHQLLKADAMIAEGGFNTLPVVDERGKLLGEITRLDILLHLVDNCSVYNLNDKGLVDLSLL
;
A
#
# COMPACT_ATOMS: atom_id res chain seq x y z
N MET A 1 -20.64 2.58 -13.47
CA MET A 1 -20.44 3.13 -12.11
C MET A 1 -18.99 3.58 -11.99
N ASP A 2 -18.79 4.80 -11.50
CA ASP A 2 -17.48 5.43 -11.51
C ASP A 2 -16.66 5.09 -10.26
N VAL A 3 -15.36 4.96 -10.43
CA VAL A 3 -14.39 4.71 -9.34
C VAL A 3 -14.53 5.73 -8.21
N SER A 4 -14.81 7.00 -8.55
CA SER A 4 -15.00 8.08 -7.55
C SER A 4 -16.08 7.81 -6.50
N LYS A 5 -17.04 6.93 -6.79
CA LYS A 5 -18.12 6.56 -5.85
C LYS A 5 -17.73 5.49 -4.84
N CYS A 6 -16.63 4.79 -5.10
CA CYS A 6 -16.18 3.64 -4.28
C CYS A 6 -14.82 3.88 -3.64
N MET A 7 -14.06 4.87 -4.10
CA MET A 7 -12.71 5.12 -3.60
C MET A 7 -12.71 5.61 -2.16
N ARG A 8 -11.66 5.26 -1.44
CA ARG A 8 -11.35 5.83 -0.12
C ARG A 8 -10.57 7.11 -0.28
N THR A 9 -10.83 8.07 0.60
CA THR A 9 -10.15 9.38 0.61
C THR A 9 -9.23 9.58 1.82
N LYS A 10 -9.32 8.69 2.82
CA LYS A 10 -8.43 8.71 4.00
C LYS A 10 -7.22 7.82 3.71
N LEU A 11 -6.09 8.43 3.40
CA LEU A 11 -4.89 7.77 2.93
C LEU A 11 -3.70 8.09 3.81
N VAL A 12 -2.69 7.21 3.81
CA VAL A 12 -1.39 7.52 4.40
C VAL A 12 -0.55 8.27 3.38
N LEU A 13 -0.21 9.50 3.70
CA LEU A 13 0.62 10.37 2.86
C LEU A 13 1.96 10.61 3.53
N ALA A 14 3.00 10.72 2.71
CA ALA A 14 4.33 11.14 3.13
C ALA A 14 4.97 12.05 2.08
N LYS A 15 5.94 12.84 2.52
CA LYS A 15 6.76 13.67 1.63
C LYS A 15 8.00 12.89 1.17
N PRO A 16 8.65 13.29 0.06
CA PRO A 16 9.83 12.60 -0.45
C PRO A 16 11.01 12.51 0.52
N ASP A 17 11.12 13.45 1.46
CA ASP A 17 12.17 13.52 2.48
C ASP A 17 11.81 12.78 3.80
N CYS A 18 10.65 12.16 3.87
CA CYS A 18 10.25 11.36 5.02
C CYS A 18 11.21 10.19 5.21
N ASP A 19 11.82 10.07 6.39
CA ASP A 19 12.81 9.03 6.69
C ASP A 19 12.18 7.63 6.85
N TYR A 20 13.05 6.60 6.78
CA TYR A 20 12.63 5.20 6.85
C TYR A 20 11.79 4.87 8.09
N LYS A 21 12.20 5.32 9.28
CA LYS A 21 11.49 5.05 10.52
C LYS A 21 10.10 5.69 10.53
N SER A 22 10.03 6.94 10.09
CA SER A 22 8.77 7.69 9.99
C SER A 22 7.81 7.05 8.99
N LEU A 23 8.31 6.56 7.84
CA LEU A 23 7.51 5.78 6.88
C LEU A 23 6.96 4.50 7.52
N LEU A 24 7.83 3.74 8.19
CA LEU A 24 7.43 2.50 8.87
C LEU A 24 6.32 2.78 9.91
N CYS A 25 6.49 3.82 10.74
CA CYS A 25 5.47 4.21 11.72
C CYS A 25 4.14 4.61 11.05
N LYS A 26 4.20 5.35 9.93
CA LYS A 26 3.00 5.77 9.20
C LYS A 26 2.18 4.61 8.64
N ILE A 27 2.83 3.53 8.18
CA ILE A 27 2.14 2.41 7.54
C ILE A 27 1.87 1.22 8.48
N SER A 28 2.45 1.22 9.70
CA SER A 28 2.34 0.06 10.62
C SER A 28 0.92 -0.22 11.07
N ASP A 29 0.12 0.82 11.30
CA ASP A 29 -1.24 0.74 11.85
C ASP A 29 -2.35 0.91 10.81
N THR A 30 -1.99 0.88 9.52
CA THR A 30 -2.93 1.16 8.43
C THR A 30 -3.18 -0.06 7.54
N VAL A 31 -4.34 -0.06 6.87
CA VAL A 31 -4.69 -1.04 5.83
C VAL A 31 -5.25 -0.26 4.63
N PRO A 32 -4.68 -0.44 3.44
CA PRO A 32 -3.52 -1.27 3.10
C PRO A 32 -2.21 -0.71 3.70
N ARG A 33 -1.22 -1.56 3.92
CA ARG A 33 0.07 -1.18 4.53
C ARG A 33 1.00 -0.54 3.50
N LEU A 34 0.65 0.66 3.09
CA LEU A 34 1.42 1.48 2.14
C LEU A 34 1.23 2.97 2.41
N ALA A 35 2.14 3.77 1.89
CA ALA A 35 2.07 5.23 1.90
C ALA A 35 2.22 5.77 0.47
N TYR A 36 1.45 6.80 0.17
CA TYR A 36 1.57 7.57 -1.06
C TYR A 36 2.51 8.74 -0.86
N ILE A 37 3.52 8.83 -1.69
CA ILE A 37 4.51 9.91 -1.64
C ILE A 37 4.05 11.02 -2.57
N VAL A 38 3.82 12.20 -2.01
CA VAL A 38 3.26 13.34 -2.72
C VAL A 38 4.14 14.58 -2.55
N ASP A 39 4.09 15.47 -3.53
CA ASP A 39 4.73 16.79 -3.45
C ASP A 39 3.85 17.80 -2.69
N GLU A 40 4.28 19.08 -2.67
CA GLU A 40 3.56 20.17 -2.00
C GLU A 40 2.16 20.43 -2.57
N ASN A 41 1.90 20.03 -3.81
CA ASN A 41 0.61 20.17 -4.50
C ASN A 41 -0.22 18.87 -4.47
N TYR A 42 0.17 17.89 -3.64
CA TYR A 42 -0.45 16.57 -3.56
C TYR A 42 -0.36 15.74 -4.86
N LYS A 43 0.56 16.09 -5.76
CA LYS A 43 0.85 15.26 -6.92
C LYS A 43 1.51 13.97 -6.47
N LEU A 44 1.00 12.83 -6.96
CA LEU A 44 1.53 11.51 -6.65
C LEU A 44 2.89 11.31 -7.34
N LEU A 45 3.94 11.10 -6.54
CA LEU A 45 5.31 10.89 -7.00
C LEU A 45 5.71 9.42 -6.97
N GLY A 46 5.21 8.68 -6.01
CA GLY A 46 5.53 7.28 -5.83
C GLY A 46 4.72 6.63 -4.72
N ILE A 47 4.94 5.34 -4.53
CA ILE A 47 4.27 4.51 -3.52
C ILE A 47 5.34 3.74 -2.75
N VAL A 48 5.20 3.66 -1.43
CA VAL A 48 6.03 2.83 -0.56
C VAL A 48 5.14 1.85 0.18
N SER A 49 5.37 0.56 0.01
CA SER A 49 4.69 -0.49 0.75
C SER A 49 5.58 -1.09 1.84
N ALA A 50 4.98 -1.87 2.76
CA ALA A 50 5.73 -2.64 3.74
C ALA A 50 6.74 -3.61 3.08
N VAL A 51 6.39 -4.15 1.91
CA VAL A 51 7.30 -5.01 1.13
C VAL A 51 8.52 -4.24 0.64
N ASP A 52 8.34 -3.00 0.18
CA ASP A 52 9.44 -2.15 -0.27
C ASP A 52 10.40 -1.83 0.89
N LEU A 53 9.85 -1.51 2.06
CA LEU A 53 10.66 -1.30 3.26
C LEU A 53 11.43 -2.56 3.68
N LEU A 54 10.82 -3.73 3.57
CA LEU A 54 11.49 -5.00 3.88
C LEU A 54 12.63 -5.30 2.90
N LYS A 55 12.46 -5.04 1.61
CA LYS A 55 13.48 -5.23 0.58
C LYS A 55 14.73 -4.38 0.81
N GLU A 56 14.59 -3.24 1.46
CA GLU A 56 15.74 -2.40 1.81
C GLU A 56 16.62 -3.03 2.90
N ILE A 57 16.04 -3.83 3.79
CA ILE A 57 16.76 -4.52 4.88
C ILE A 57 17.32 -5.86 4.39
N VAL A 58 16.52 -6.63 3.65
CA VAL A 58 16.92 -7.95 3.18
C VAL A 58 17.53 -7.83 1.79
N PRO A 59 18.85 -8.08 1.63
CA PRO A 59 19.50 -7.98 0.34
C PRO A 59 18.89 -8.92 -0.70
N SER A 60 18.88 -8.49 -1.95
CA SER A 60 18.27 -9.25 -3.06
C SER A 60 18.90 -10.63 -3.31
N TYR A 61 20.16 -10.81 -2.90
CA TYR A 61 20.85 -12.12 -3.00
C TYR A 61 20.47 -13.08 -1.87
N MET A 62 19.81 -12.60 -0.79
CA MET A 62 19.42 -13.43 0.34
C MET A 62 18.24 -14.30 -0.03
N ASN A 63 18.42 -15.62 0.12
CA ASN A 63 17.36 -16.60 0.03
C ASN A 63 17.25 -17.41 1.34
N ALA A 64 16.23 -18.25 1.45
CA ALA A 64 15.97 -19.02 2.66
C ALA A 64 17.15 -19.97 3.03
N ASP A 65 17.82 -20.53 2.04
CA ASP A 65 18.94 -21.47 2.29
C ASP A 65 20.20 -20.73 2.75
N LEU A 66 20.50 -19.58 2.16
CA LEU A 66 21.59 -18.73 2.59
C LEU A 66 21.34 -18.16 3.99
N ALA A 67 20.11 -17.77 4.28
CA ALA A 67 19.71 -17.27 5.61
C ALA A 67 19.91 -18.34 6.71
N ARG A 68 19.61 -19.61 6.43
CA ARG A 68 19.86 -20.71 7.38
C ARG A 68 21.34 -20.93 7.69
N SER A 69 22.23 -20.56 6.80
CA SER A 69 23.68 -20.71 6.99
C SER A 69 24.32 -19.57 7.79
N LEU A 70 23.58 -18.50 8.08
CA LEU A 70 24.09 -17.39 8.87
C LEU A 70 24.19 -17.79 10.36
N ALA A 71 25.40 -17.65 10.89
CA ALA A 71 25.68 -17.94 12.32
C ALA A 71 25.14 -16.85 13.26
N ASP A 72 25.03 -15.61 12.75
CA ASP A 72 24.56 -14.42 13.49
C ASP A 72 23.60 -13.61 12.60
N ASP A 73 22.36 -14.04 12.54
CA ASP A 73 21.30 -13.36 11.79
C ASP A 73 20.90 -12.03 12.44
N ALA A 74 20.89 -11.94 13.76
CA ALA A 74 20.57 -10.71 14.48
C ALA A 74 21.60 -9.61 14.23
N GLY A 75 22.89 -9.92 14.29
CA GLY A 75 23.96 -8.97 13.98
C GLY A 75 23.94 -8.55 12.51
N PHE A 76 23.64 -9.48 11.61
CA PHE A 76 23.46 -9.18 10.18
C PHE A 76 22.30 -8.20 9.98
N LEU A 77 21.12 -8.48 10.51
CA LEU A 77 19.94 -7.62 10.37
C LEU A 77 20.19 -6.23 11.00
N HIS A 78 20.83 -6.16 12.16
CA HIS A 78 21.17 -4.89 12.78
C HIS A 78 22.03 -4.01 11.85
N LYS A 79 23.06 -4.58 11.20
CA LYS A 79 23.87 -3.88 10.21
C LYS A 79 23.08 -3.38 9.01
N GLN A 80 22.09 -4.17 8.55
CA GLN A 80 21.24 -3.73 7.43
C GLN A 80 20.33 -2.57 7.85
N VAL A 81 19.73 -2.63 9.04
CA VAL A 81 18.91 -1.54 9.58
C VAL A 81 19.73 -0.24 9.70
N GLU A 82 20.97 -0.31 10.17
CA GLU A 82 21.86 0.84 10.24
C GLU A 82 22.13 1.48 8.87
N LYS A 83 22.20 0.68 7.80
CA LYS A 83 22.38 1.19 6.43
C LYS A 83 21.15 1.93 5.91
N VAL A 84 19.94 1.51 6.28
CA VAL A 84 18.69 2.08 5.74
C VAL A 84 18.15 3.25 6.55
N LYS A 85 18.61 3.44 7.78
CA LYS A 85 18.12 4.52 8.66
C LYS A 85 18.24 5.94 8.07
N ASN A 86 19.21 6.15 7.18
CA ASN A 86 19.45 7.44 6.51
C ASN A 86 18.72 7.56 5.16
N LYS A 87 18.04 6.50 4.70
CA LYS A 87 17.23 6.56 3.48
C LYS A 87 15.92 7.28 3.75
N CYS A 88 15.41 7.93 2.72
CA CYS A 88 14.11 8.60 2.77
C CYS A 88 13.17 8.05 1.68
N ALA A 89 11.93 8.50 1.70
CA ALA A 89 10.89 8.00 0.80
C ALA A 89 11.30 8.07 -0.67
N ARG A 90 11.99 9.14 -1.10
CA ARG A 90 12.45 9.29 -2.49
C ARG A 90 13.42 8.19 -2.93
N ASP A 91 14.18 7.60 -2.01
CA ASP A 91 15.17 6.56 -2.29
C ASP A 91 14.53 5.16 -2.39
N ILE A 92 13.33 5.00 -1.82
CA ILE A 92 12.66 3.70 -1.63
C ILE A 92 11.44 3.58 -2.53
N MET A 93 10.74 4.68 -2.80
CA MET A 93 9.45 4.67 -3.49
C MET A 93 9.51 4.05 -4.88
N VAL A 94 8.47 3.31 -5.22
CA VAL A 94 8.22 2.84 -6.57
C VAL A 94 7.56 3.97 -7.36
N THR A 95 8.18 4.39 -8.45
CA THR A 95 7.71 5.51 -9.30
C THR A 95 6.93 5.05 -10.51
N THR A 96 7.05 3.77 -10.90
CA THR A 96 6.27 3.16 -11.97
C THR A 96 5.10 2.42 -11.36
N PHE A 97 3.91 2.99 -11.41
CA PHE A 97 2.70 2.43 -10.83
C PHE A 97 1.50 2.64 -11.75
N SER A 98 0.56 1.72 -11.68
CA SER A 98 -0.74 1.85 -12.32
C SER A 98 -1.66 2.74 -11.49
N PHE A 99 -2.51 3.52 -12.14
CA PHE A 99 -3.47 4.41 -11.49
C PHE A 99 -4.81 4.45 -12.21
N LEU A 100 -5.80 4.99 -11.56
CA LEU A 100 -7.14 5.21 -12.10
C LEU A 100 -7.48 6.69 -12.12
N LEU A 101 -8.37 7.07 -13.01
CA LEU A 101 -9.02 8.38 -13.02
C LEU A 101 -10.41 8.25 -12.37
N PRO A 102 -10.95 9.33 -11.76
CA PRO A 102 -12.22 9.28 -11.02
C PRO A 102 -13.42 8.80 -11.85
N HIS A 103 -13.42 9.10 -13.15
CA HIS A 103 -14.48 8.74 -14.09
C HIS A 103 -14.31 7.36 -14.74
N HIS A 104 -13.20 6.64 -14.43
CA HIS A 104 -13.05 5.27 -14.90
C HIS A 104 -14.15 4.38 -14.33
N GLN A 105 -14.59 3.41 -15.12
CA GLN A 105 -15.59 2.45 -14.70
C GLN A 105 -15.01 1.47 -13.68
N LEU A 106 -15.83 1.05 -12.73
CA LEU A 106 -15.43 0.10 -11.68
C LEU A 106 -14.93 -1.22 -12.27
N LEU A 107 -15.52 -1.69 -13.37
CA LEU A 107 -15.07 -2.90 -14.07
C LEU A 107 -13.62 -2.78 -14.57
N LYS A 108 -13.20 -1.58 -14.99
CA LYS A 108 -11.80 -1.33 -15.35
C LYS A 108 -10.87 -1.48 -14.16
N ALA A 109 -11.26 -0.96 -12.99
CA ALA A 109 -10.50 -1.12 -11.75
C ALA A 109 -10.36 -2.58 -11.36
N ASP A 110 -11.47 -3.35 -11.45
CA ASP A 110 -11.50 -4.78 -11.18
C ASP A 110 -10.56 -5.56 -12.10
N ALA A 111 -10.64 -5.32 -13.41
CA ALA A 111 -9.74 -5.94 -14.38
C ALA A 111 -8.27 -5.62 -14.11
N MET A 112 -7.93 -4.36 -13.85
CA MET A 112 -6.54 -3.96 -13.55
C MET A 112 -6.01 -4.61 -12.28
N ILE A 113 -6.82 -4.72 -11.24
CA ILE A 113 -6.46 -5.40 -9.99
C ILE A 113 -6.26 -6.89 -10.22
N ALA A 114 -7.16 -7.53 -10.97
CA ALA A 114 -7.10 -8.97 -11.25
C ALA A 114 -5.88 -9.34 -12.10
N GLU A 115 -5.64 -8.61 -13.19
CA GLU A 115 -4.54 -8.86 -14.13
C GLU A 115 -3.17 -8.52 -13.51
N GLY A 116 -3.09 -7.38 -12.83
CA GLY A 116 -1.84 -6.88 -12.26
C GLY A 116 -1.46 -7.48 -10.92
N GLY A 117 -2.35 -8.25 -10.28
CA GLY A 117 -2.12 -8.79 -8.93
C GLY A 117 -2.03 -7.71 -7.85
N PHE A 118 -2.54 -6.52 -8.12
CA PHE A 118 -2.53 -5.41 -7.17
C PHE A 118 -3.53 -5.63 -6.04
N ASN A 119 -3.21 -5.13 -4.84
CA ASN A 119 -4.15 -5.08 -3.73
C ASN A 119 -4.95 -3.78 -3.72
N THR A 120 -4.37 -2.73 -4.26
CA THR A 120 -4.92 -1.39 -4.27
C THR A 120 -4.37 -0.60 -5.46
N LEU A 121 -5.15 0.37 -5.93
CA LEU A 121 -4.76 1.31 -6.99
C LEU A 121 -5.04 2.74 -6.53
N PRO A 122 -4.09 3.67 -6.70
CA PRO A 122 -4.34 5.08 -6.48
C PRO A 122 -5.28 5.64 -7.55
N VAL A 123 -6.09 6.61 -7.14
CA VAL A 123 -6.95 7.41 -8.00
C VAL A 123 -6.39 8.82 -8.05
N VAL A 124 -6.07 9.27 -9.24
CA VAL A 124 -5.50 10.61 -9.48
C VAL A 124 -6.36 11.40 -10.47
N ASP A 125 -6.27 12.72 -10.42
CA ASP A 125 -6.84 13.57 -11.47
C ASP A 125 -5.94 13.61 -12.72
N GLU A 126 -6.38 14.33 -13.76
CA GLU A 126 -5.66 14.46 -15.01
C GLU A 126 -4.30 15.18 -14.86
N ARG A 127 -4.09 15.88 -13.76
CA ARG A 127 -2.82 16.55 -13.42
C ARG A 127 -1.91 15.69 -12.55
N GLY A 128 -2.36 14.48 -12.18
CA GLY A 128 -1.63 13.55 -11.33
C GLY A 128 -1.78 13.83 -9.84
N LYS A 129 -2.71 14.71 -9.43
CA LYS A 129 -3.02 14.95 -8.02
C LYS A 129 -3.76 13.74 -7.44
N LEU A 130 -3.28 13.26 -6.29
CA LEU A 130 -3.90 12.14 -5.60
C LEU A 130 -5.28 12.54 -5.05
N LEU A 131 -6.30 11.77 -5.37
CA LEU A 131 -7.69 11.98 -4.93
C LEU A 131 -8.15 10.90 -3.94
N GLY A 132 -7.64 9.68 -4.08
CA GLY A 132 -8.05 8.56 -3.27
C GLY A 132 -7.34 7.27 -3.66
N GLU A 133 -7.85 6.17 -3.15
CA GLU A 133 -7.44 4.82 -3.54
C GLU A 133 -8.67 3.91 -3.64
N ILE A 134 -8.51 2.82 -4.37
CA ILE A 134 -9.50 1.75 -4.41
C ILE A 134 -8.82 0.41 -4.15
N THR A 135 -9.39 -0.39 -3.26
CA THR A 135 -8.90 -1.73 -2.94
C THR A 135 -9.82 -2.79 -3.53
N ARG A 136 -9.31 -4.03 -3.64
CA ARG A 136 -10.15 -5.19 -4.00
C ARG A 136 -11.38 -5.31 -3.11
N LEU A 137 -11.21 -5.06 -1.81
CA LEU A 137 -12.30 -5.16 -0.86
C LEU A 137 -13.35 -4.07 -1.07
N ASP A 138 -12.94 -2.84 -1.40
CA ASP A 138 -13.88 -1.74 -1.68
C ASP A 138 -14.77 -2.05 -2.87
N ILE A 139 -14.20 -2.66 -3.91
CA ILE A 139 -14.96 -3.12 -5.09
C ILE A 139 -15.98 -4.19 -4.69
N LEU A 140 -15.54 -5.22 -3.96
CA LEU A 140 -16.40 -6.32 -3.52
C LEU A 140 -17.53 -5.83 -2.63
N LEU A 141 -17.25 -5.00 -1.63
CA LEU A 141 -18.24 -4.44 -0.73
C LEU A 141 -19.28 -3.62 -1.50
N HIS A 142 -18.82 -2.80 -2.43
CA HIS A 142 -19.72 -1.97 -3.23
C HIS A 142 -20.61 -2.80 -4.15
N LEU A 143 -20.10 -3.86 -4.76
CA LEU A 143 -20.88 -4.77 -5.60
C LEU A 143 -21.94 -5.51 -4.76
N VAL A 144 -21.57 -5.98 -3.57
CA VAL A 144 -22.49 -6.71 -2.68
C VAL A 144 -23.60 -5.79 -2.16
N ASP A 145 -23.27 -4.58 -1.70
CA ASP A 145 -24.26 -3.61 -1.22
C ASP A 145 -25.26 -3.20 -2.29
N ASN A 146 -24.82 -3.08 -3.54
CA ASN A 146 -25.70 -2.72 -4.66
C ASN A 146 -26.51 -3.90 -5.21
N CYS A 147 -26.09 -5.15 -4.95
CA CYS A 147 -26.81 -6.33 -5.44
C CYS A 147 -27.95 -6.79 -4.53
N SER A 148 -28.14 -6.20 -3.36
CA SER A 148 -29.19 -6.53 -2.37
C SER A 148 -29.25 -8.01 -1.94
N VAL A 149 -28.19 -8.79 -2.24
CA VAL A 149 -28.17 -10.25 -2.04
C VAL A 149 -27.65 -10.62 -0.66
N TYR A 150 -26.84 -9.75 -0.04
CA TYR A 150 -26.18 -10.01 1.23
C TYR A 150 -26.42 -8.88 2.23
N ASN A 151 -26.82 -9.23 3.43
CA ASN A 151 -26.88 -8.31 4.56
C ASN A 151 -25.54 -8.36 5.31
N LEU A 152 -24.62 -7.42 5.01
CA LEU A 152 -23.29 -7.35 5.62
C LEU A 152 -23.29 -6.77 7.05
N ASN A 153 -24.46 -6.48 7.62
CA ASN A 153 -24.57 -5.91 8.97
C ASN A 153 -24.23 -6.93 10.07
N ASP A 154 -24.26 -8.23 9.75
CA ASP A 154 -23.87 -9.28 10.68
C ASP A 154 -22.40 -9.62 10.45
N LYS A 155 -21.53 -8.83 11.05
CA LYS A 155 -20.07 -8.90 10.80
C LYS A 155 -19.39 -10.11 11.38
N GLY A 156 -20.07 -10.98 12.12
CA GLY A 156 -19.51 -12.24 12.63
C GLY A 156 -18.08 -12.14 13.20
N LEU A 157 -17.67 -10.93 13.63
CA LEU A 157 -16.35 -10.70 14.17
C LEU A 157 -16.24 -11.35 15.54
N VAL A 158 -15.31 -12.27 15.66
CA VAL A 158 -14.95 -12.88 16.95
C VAL A 158 -13.85 -12.02 17.58
N ASP A 159 -14.15 -11.46 18.74
CA ASP A 159 -13.14 -10.78 19.53
C ASP A 159 -12.37 -11.84 20.33
N LEU A 160 -11.17 -12.17 19.85
CA LEU A 160 -10.29 -13.16 20.48
C LEU A 160 -9.77 -12.72 21.85
N SER A 161 -9.89 -11.44 22.20
CA SER A 161 -9.53 -10.96 23.54
C SER A 161 -10.51 -11.40 24.63
N LEU A 162 -11.68 -11.90 24.23
CA LEU A 162 -12.71 -12.39 25.14
C LEU A 162 -12.66 -13.91 25.37
N LEU A 163 -11.72 -14.61 24.70
CA LEU A 163 -11.49 -16.05 24.87
C LEU A 163 -10.33 -16.30 25.81
#